data_8ffd620a1fd7b23fa7a4fe92ea7c0ec9
#
_entry.id   8ffd620a1fd7b23fa7a4fe92ea7c0ec9
#
_cell.length_a   1.000
_cell.length_b   1.000
_cell.length_c   1.000
_cell.angle_alpha   90.00
_cell.angle_beta   90.00
_cell.angle_gamma   90.00
#
_symmetry.space_group_name_H-M   'P 1'
#
loop_
_entity.id
_entity.type
_entity.pdbx_description
1 polymer ?
#
loop_
_entity_poly.entity_id
_entity_poly.type
_entity_poly.pdbx_seq_one_letter_code
_entity_poly.pdbx_strand_id
1 'polypeptide(L)'
;MDAREALPCDQSLKPAQEPIKGPVRRAHTRAVLGWYDRHRRVLPWRAMPGEPVDPYRVWLSEIMLQQTQVVTATPYFEDFLSRWPNVSALAAASMDEVLVAWQGLGYYARARNLVRCAQIVAKDHGGIFPNTIDGLLALPGIGAYTAAAVGAIAFGRVAVVVDGN
;
A
#
# COMPACT_ATOMS: atom_id res chain seq x y z
N MET A 1 -14.63 -40.45 26.47
CA MET A 1 -13.18 -40.27 26.68
C MET A 1 -12.58 -40.14 25.31
N ASP A 2 -12.37 -38.93 24.88
CA ASP A 2 -11.69 -38.68 23.59
C ASP A 2 -10.78 -37.46 23.78
N ALA A 3 -9.51 -37.78 23.99
CA ALA A 3 -8.45 -36.80 24.22
C ALA A 3 -7.97 -36.30 22.86
N ARG A 4 -8.38 -35.10 22.46
CA ARG A 4 -7.76 -34.39 21.35
C ARG A 4 -6.46 -33.77 21.83
N GLU A 5 -5.39 -34.42 21.48
CA GLU A 5 -4.02 -33.97 21.63
C GLU A 5 -3.81 -32.69 20.78
N ALA A 6 -3.60 -31.57 21.45
CA ALA A 6 -3.23 -30.30 20.82
C ALA A 6 -1.76 -30.38 20.41
N LEU A 7 -1.47 -30.31 19.11
CA LEU A 7 -0.12 -30.17 18.59
C LEU A 7 0.48 -28.82 19.02
N PRO A 8 1.71 -28.77 19.52
CA PRO A 8 2.37 -27.52 19.87
C PRO A 8 2.77 -26.80 18.61
N CYS A 9 2.30 -25.56 18.46
CA CYS A 9 2.71 -24.61 17.43
C CYS A 9 4.08 -24.04 17.82
N ASP A 10 5.15 -24.78 17.55
CA ASP A 10 6.52 -24.24 17.60
C ASP A 10 6.82 -23.53 16.28
N GLN A 11 6.47 -22.24 16.20
CA GLN A 11 6.98 -21.33 15.19
C GLN A 11 8.11 -20.53 15.80
N SER A 12 9.25 -21.15 15.99
CA SER A 12 10.52 -20.46 16.12
C SER A 12 10.81 -19.76 14.78
N LEU A 13 10.41 -18.49 14.67
CA LEU A 13 10.81 -17.59 13.59
C LEU A 13 12.35 -17.59 13.56
N LYS A 14 12.91 -18.23 12.54
CA LYS A 14 14.35 -18.15 12.27
C LYS A 14 14.73 -16.67 12.18
N PRO A 15 15.78 -16.22 12.85
CA PRO A 15 16.23 -14.83 12.75
C PRO A 15 16.47 -14.49 11.29
N ALA A 16 16.03 -13.29 10.89
CA ALA A 16 16.21 -12.77 9.53
C ALA A 16 17.70 -12.95 9.14
N GLN A 17 17.96 -13.66 8.05
CA GLN A 17 19.31 -13.90 7.57
C GLN A 17 20.01 -12.56 7.40
N GLU A 18 21.23 -12.43 7.93
CA GLU A 18 22.04 -11.23 7.75
C GLU A 18 22.11 -10.85 6.28
N PRO A 19 22.00 -9.56 5.95
CA PRO A 19 22.05 -9.12 4.55
C PRO A 19 23.38 -9.51 3.94
N ILE A 20 23.36 -10.25 2.83
CA ILE A 20 24.53 -10.66 2.06
C ILE A 20 25.39 -9.41 1.74
N LYS A 21 26.51 -9.24 2.42
CA LYS A 21 27.47 -8.15 2.21
C LYS A 21 28.53 -8.61 1.22
N GLY A 22 28.66 -7.93 0.05
CA GLY A 22 29.73 -8.25 -0.88
C GLY A 22 29.63 -7.52 -2.24
N PRO A 23 30.71 -7.54 -3.05
CA PRO A 23 30.77 -6.88 -4.35
C PRO A 23 29.73 -7.42 -5.36
N VAL A 24 29.41 -8.71 -5.29
CA VAL A 24 28.40 -9.36 -6.14
C VAL A 24 27.01 -8.73 -5.92
N ARG A 25 26.63 -8.43 -4.68
CA ARG A 25 25.37 -7.77 -4.37
C ARG A 25 25.26 -6.39 -5.00
N ARG A 26 26.35 -5.59 -4.97
CA ARG A 26 26.36 -4.25 -5.57
C ARG A 26 26.19 -4.30 -7.08
N ALA A 27 26.79 -5.29 -7.75
CA ALA A 27 26.65 -5.47 -9.19
C ALA A 27 25.20 -5.83 -9.57
N HIS A 28 24.58 -6.79 -8.88
CA HIS A 28 23.19 -7.18 -9.10
C HIS A 28 22.23 -6.01 -8.81
N THR A 29 22.42 -5.29 -7.70
CA THR A 29 21.59 -4.12 -7.37
C THR A 29 21.66 -3.06 -8.47
N ARG A 30 22.86 -2.72 -8.99
CA ARG A 30 23.02 -1.79 -10.11
C ARG A 30 22.35 -2.28 -11.38
N ALA A 31 22.46 -3.57 -11.70
CA ALA A 31 21.85 -4.16 -12.88
C ALA A 31 20.31 -4.07 -12.80
N VAL A 32 19.71 -4.42 -11.66
CA VAL A 32 18.28 -4.34 -11.43
C VAL A 32 17.77 -2.89 -11.48
N LEU A 33 18.44 -1.97 -10.78
CA LEU A 33 18.06 -0.56 -10.80
C LEU A 33 18.20 0.03 -12.20
N GLY A 34 19.31 -0.23 -12.91
CA GLY A 34 19.49 0.24 -14.27
C GLY A 34 18.50 -0.37 -15.28
N TRP A 35 18.05 -1.60 -15.04
CA TRP A 35 16.97 -2.18 -15.82
C TRP A 35 15.64 -1.49 -15.50
N TYR A 36 15.33 -1.31 -14.23
CA TYR A 36 14.12 -0.62 -13.79
C TYR A 36 14.00 0.80 -14.35
N ASP A 37 15.08 1.58 -14.32
CA ASP A 37 15.11 2.94 -14.85
C ASP A 37 14.75 3.00 -16.34
N ARG A 38 15.14 1.98 -17.11
CA ARG A 38 14.85 1.89 -18.55
C ARG A 38 13.48 1.29 -18.88
N HIS A 39 12.92 0.45 -17.99
CA HIS A 39 11.74 -0.38 -18.30
C HIS A 39 10.55 -0.12 -17.36
N ARG A 40 10.69 0.77 -16.37
CA ARG A 40 9.60 1.07 -15.46
C ARG A 40 8.37 1.54 -16.23
N ARG A 41 7.21 1.03 -15.85
CA ARG A 41 5.95 1.51 -16.40
C ARG A 41 5.63 2.91 -15.87
N VAL A 42 5.18 3.81 -16.74
CA VAL A 42 4.58 5.06 -16.35
C VAL A 42 3.15 4.76 -15.89
N LEU A 43 2.85 5.05 -14.63
CA LEU A 43 1.55 4.79 -14.01
C LEU A 43 1.12 6.06 -13.27
N PRO A 44 -0.18 6.39 -13.23
CA PRO A 44 -0.66 7.67 -12.68
C PRO A 44 -0.37 7.86 -11.19
N TRP A 45 -0.10 6.79 -10.44
CA TRP A 45 0.27 6.81 -9.02
C TRP A 45 1.77 6.80 -8.74
N ARG A 46 2.61 6.72 -9.78
CA ARG A 46 4.07 6.73 -9.64
C ARG A 46 4.61 8.12 -9.86
N ALA A 47 5.35 8.64 -8.88
CA ALA A 47 6.15 9.84 -9.06
C ALA A 47 7.27 9.60 -10.10
N MET A 48 7.53 10.60 -10.92
CA MET A 48 8.68 10.59 -11.83
C MET A 48 9.97 10.87 -11.04
N PRO A 49 11.16 10.54 -11.57
CA PRO A 49 12.43 10.86 -10.90
C PRO A 49 12.54 12.35 -10.60
N GLY A 50 12.81 12.66 -9.34
CA GLY A 50 12.92 14.03 -8.86
C GLY A 50 11.61 14.68 -8.43
N GLU A 51 10.47 14.03 -8.65
CA GLU A 51 9.19 14.49 -8.13
C GLU A 51 8.95 13.99 -6.70
N PRO A 52 8.30 14.80 -5.86
CA PRO A 52 7.89 14.35 -4.53
C PRO A 52 6.85 13.24 -4.64
N VAL A 53 7.00 12.22 -3.81
CA VAL A 53 6.02 11.14 -3.73
C VAL A 53 4.88 11.57 -2.82
N ASP A 54 3.65 11.50 -3.33
CA ASP A 54 2.43 11.77 -2.56
C ASP A 54 1.94 10.49 -1.86
N PRO A 55 1.96 10.43 -0.52
CA PRO A 55 1.51 9.27 0.24
C PRO A 55 0.04 8.91 -0.01
N TYR A 56 -0.82 9.90 -0.25
CA TYR A 56 -2.23 9.68 -0.57
C TYR A 56 -2.39 8.90 -1.88
N ARG A 57 -1.66 9.28 -2.93
CA ARG A 57 -1.70 8.61 -4.24
C ARG A 57 -1.17 7.17 -4.14
N VAL A 58 -0.07 6.98 -3.40
CA VAL A 58 0.50 5.65 -3.18
C VAL A 58 -0.49 4.76 -2.44
N TRP A 59 -1.02 5.22 -1.30
CA TRP A 59 -1.99 4.47 -0.51
C TRP A 59 -3.26 4.13 -1.31
N LEU A 60 -3.84 5.10 -2.01
CA LEU A 60 -5.05 4.88 -2.82
C LEU A 60 -4.82 3.80 -3.88
N SER A 61 -3.68 3.86 -4.58
CA SER A 61 -3.33 2.85 -5.58
C SER A 61 -3.14 1.47 -4.97
N GLU A 62 -2.46 1.36 -3.81
CA GLU A 62 -2.24 0.08 -3.13
C GLU A 62 -3.56 -0.58 -2.72
N ILE A 63 -4.55 0.20 -2.28
CA ILE A 63 -5.88 -0.33 -1.96
C ILE A 63 -6.65 -0.73 -3.23
N MET A 64 -6.60 0.07 -4.29
CA MET A 64 -7.30 -0.24 -5.56
C MET A 64 -6.71 -1.46 -6.26
N LEU A 65 -5.40 -1.67 -6.18
CA LEU A 65 -4.70 -2.77 -6.82
C LEU A 65 -4.85 -4.12 -6.08
N GLN A 66 -5.39 -4.14 -4.86
CA GLN A 66 -5.69 -5.40 -4.19
C GLN A 66 -6.65 -6.24 -5.05
N GLN A 67 -6.16 -7.35 -5.60
CA GLN A 67 -6.92 -8.27 -6.47
C GLN A 67 -7.56 -7.58 -7.70
N THR A 68 -6.97 -6.47 -8.17
CA THR A 68 -7.44 -5.74 -9.35
C THR A 68 -6.25 -5.47 -10.27
N GLN A 69 -6.44 -5.71 -11.57
CA GLN A 69 -5.41 -5.47 -12.57
C GLN A 69 -5.19 -3.97 -12.79
N VAL A 70 -3.95 -3.59 -13.14
CA VAL A 70 -3.57 -2.20 -13.41
C VAL A 70 -4.48 -1.54 -14.46
N VAL A 71 -4.77 -2.21 -15.56
CA VAL A 71 -5.63 -1.69 -16.63
C VAL A 71 -7.03 -1.34 -16.14
N THR A 72 -7.56 -2.14 -15.21
CA THR A 72 -8.88 -1.91 -14.61
C THR A 72 -8.82 -0.80 -13.56
N ALA A 73 -7.79 -0.76 -12.71
CA ALA A 73 -7.69 0.21 -11.63
C ALA A 73 -7.39 1.65 -12.12
N THR A 74 -6.66 1.80 -13.24
CA THR A 74 -6.21 3.11 -13.73
C THR A 74 -7.35 4.13 -13.90
N PRO A 75 -8.43 3.88 -14.64
CA PRO A 75 -9.49 4.87 -14.82
C PRO A 75 -10.20 5.22 -13.51
N TYR A 76 -10.36 4.27 -12.59
CA TYR A 76 -10.92 4.55 -11.27
C TYR A 76 -10.01 5.43 -10.42
N PHE A 77 -8.72 5.18 -10.45
CA PHE A 77 -7.75 5.98 -9.73
C PHE A 77 -7.77 7.45 -10.20
N GLU A 78 -7.84 7.67 -11.51
CA GLU A 78 -7.91 9.01 -12.10
C GLU A 78 -9.24 9.71 -11.75
N ASP A 79 -10.38 9.01 -11.81
CA ASP A 79 -11.67 9.55 -11.39
C ASP A 79 -11.68 9.91 -9.91
N PHE A 80 -11.12 9.04 -9.04
CA PHE A 80 -11.01 9.31 -7.61
C PHE A 80 -10.16 10.54 -7.31
N LEU A 81 -9.01 10.70 -7.95
CA LEU A 81 -8.19 11.89 -7.79
C LEU A 81 -8.85 13.16 -8.29
N SER A 82 -9.64 13.08 -9.36
CA SER A 82 -10.43 14.19 -9.88
C SER A 82 -11.50 14.65 -8.88
N ARG A 83 -12.18 13.70 -8.23
CA ARG A 83 -13.24 13.99 -7.24
C ARG A 83 -12.67 14.37 -5.88
N TRP A 84 -11.66 13.65 -5.44
CA TRP A 84 -11.07 13.75 -4.11
C TRP A 84 -9.53 13.84 -4.22
N PRO A 85 -9.00 15.04 -4.48
CA PRO A 85 -7.57 15.22 -4.80
C PRO A 85 -6.62 14.97 -3.62
N ASN A 86 -7.14 14.83 -2.41
CA ASN A 86 -6.38 14.55 -1.19
C ASN A 86 -7.22 13.76 -0.18
N VAL A 87 -6.58 13.25 0.87
CA VAL A 87 -7.21 12.43 1.88
C VAL A 87 -8.33 13.16 2.65
N SER A 88 -8.21 14.46 2.86
CA SER A 88 -9.22 15.26 3.55
C SER A 88 -10.49 15.44 2.72
N ALA A 89 -10.33 15.64 1.40
CA ALA A 89 -11.46 15.67 0.47
C ALA A 89 -12.19 14.31 0.45
N LEU A 90 -11.44 13.19 0.42
CA LEU A 90 -12.03 11.86 0.47
C LEU A 90 -12.71 11.57 1.83
N ALA A 91 -12.14 12.05 2.93
CA ALA A 91 -12.73 11.91 4.27
C ALA A 91 -14.06 12.66 4.42
N ALA A 92 -14.25 13.75 3.68
CA ALA A 92 -15.47 14.54 3.69
C ALA A 92 -16.57 13.98 2.75
N ALA A 93 -16.21 13.04 1.87
CA ALA A 93 -17.17 12.38 0.97
C ALA A 93 -18.13 11.47 1.75
N SER A 94 -19.36 11.38 1.27
CA SER A 94 -20.31 10.40 1.80
C SER A 94 -19.92 8.98 1.38
N MET A 95 -20.28 8.00 2.20
CA MET A 95 -20.04 6.59 1.89
C MET A 95 -20.70 6.21 0.55
N ASP A 96 -21.90 6.72 0.28
CA ASP A 96 -22.65 6.39 -0.93
C ASP A 96 -21.96 6.94 -2.19
N GLU A 97 -21.45 8.18 -2.17
CA GLU A 97 -20.69 8.74 -3.29
C GLU A 97 -19.46 7.88 -3.61
N VAL A 98 -18.74 7.46 -2.57
CA VAL A 98 -17.54 6.61 -2.76
C VAL A 98 -17.93 5.22 -3.28
N LEU A 99 -19.01 4.61 -2.78
CA LEU A 99 -19.46 3.30 -3.25
C LEU A 99 -19.97 3.36 -4.70
N VAL A 100 -20.61 4.44 -5.12
CA VAL A 100 -21.01 4.66 -6.52
C VAL A 100 -19.76 4.78 -7.41
N ALA A 101 -18.77 5.57 -7.02
CA ALA A 101 -17.53 5.71 -7.77
C ALA A 101 -16.70 4.41 -7.81
N TRP A 102 -16.86 3.52 -6.81
CA TRP A 102 -16.19 2.22 -6.71
C TRP A 102 -16.87 1.12 -7.52
N GLN A 103 -18.07 1.37 -8.04
CA GLN A 103 -18.87 0.36 -8.73
C GLN A 103 -18.11 -0.23 -9.93
N GLY A 104 -17.95 -1.56 -9.95
CA GLY A 104 -17.18 -2.29 -10.95
C GLY A 104 -15.82 -2.81 -10.48
N LEU A 105 -15.21 -2.22 -9.42
CA LEU A 105 -13.96 -2.73 -8.84
C LEU A 105 -14.15 -3.97 -7.96
N GLY A 106 -15.38 -4.21 -7.48
CA GLY A 106 -15.69 -5.32 -6.58
C GLY A 106 -15.10 -5.16 -5.16
N TYR A 107 -15.29 -6.19 -4.32
CA TYR A 107 -14.75 -6.23 -2.95
C TYR A 107 -15.01 -4.93 -2.18
N TYR A 108 -16.26 -4.52 -2.06
CA TYR A 108 -16.70 -3.25 -1.47
C TYR A 108 -16.25 -2.99 -0.02
N ALA A 109 -15.78 -4.03 0.68
CA ALA A 109 -15.11 -3.87 1.97
C ALA A 109 -13.87 -2.97 1.88
N ARG A 110 -13.17 -2.97 0.73
CA ARG A 110 -12.02 -2.08 0.48
C ARG A 110 -12.47 -0.63 0.46
N ALA A 111 -13.55 -0.31 -0.28
CA ALA A 111 -14.10 1.04 -0.34
C ALA A 111 -14.54 1.54 1.04
N ARG A 112 -15.22 0.70 1.82
CA ARG A 112 -15.63 1.06 3.19
C ARG A 112 -14.43 1.34 4.10
N ASN A 113 -13.40 0.51 4.02
CA ASN A 113 -12.18 0.73 4.80
C ASN A 113 -11.40 1.95 4.29
N LEU A 114 -11.40 2.21 2.98
CA LEU A 114 -10.80 3.40 2.37
C LEU A 114 -11.39 4.68 3.00
N VAL A 115 -12.71 4.81 3.04
CA VAL A 115 -13.39 5.98 3.66
C VAL A 115 -13.05 6.08 5.15
N ARG A 116 -13.15 4.97 5.90
CA ARG A 116 -12.81 4.98 7.35
C ARG A 116 -11.36 5.38 7.60
N CYS A 117 -10.44 4.86 6.80
CA CYS A 117 -9.02 5.22 6.87
C CYS A 117 -8.83 6.71 6.59
N ALA A 118 -9.43 7.24 5.52
CA ALA A 118 -9.35 8.66 5.20
C ALA A 118 -9.88 9.54 6.34
N GLN A 119 -11.01 9.16 6.95
CA GLN A 119 -11.58 9.88 8.09
C GLN A 119 -10.65 9.91 9.31
N ILE A 120 -9.99 8.79 9.63
CA ILE A 120 -9.00 8.73 10.72
C ILE A 120 -7.80 9.59 10.39
N VAL A 121 -7.24 9.46 9.18
CA VAL A 121 -6.08 10.29 8.77
C VAL A 121 -6.41 11.78 8.81
N ALA A 122 -7.59 12.17 8.35
CA ALA A 122 -8.00 13.58 8.38
C ALA A 122 -8.23 14.08 9.81
N LYS A 123 -8.92 13.30 10.65
CA LYS A 123 -9.31 13.72 12.00
C LYS A 123 -8.17 13.63 13.00
N ASP A 124 -7.49 12.49 13.03
CA ASP A 124 -6.56 12.15 14.12
C ASP A 124 -5.09 12.46 13.75
N HIS A 125 -4.81 12.59 12.45
CA HIS A 125 -3.48 12.89 11.93
C HIS A 125 -3.40 14.19 11.10
N GLY A 126 -4.44 15.04 11.14
CA GLY A 126 -4.44 16.34 10.45
C GLY A 126 -4.28 16.23 8.92
N GLY A 127 -4.71 15.13 8.31
CA GLY A 127 -4.60 14.88 6.87
C GLY A 127 -3.21 14.40 6.41
N ILE A 128 -2.33 14.03 7.35
CA ILE A 128 -0.98 13.54 7.07
C ILE A 128 -0.89 12.06 7.45
N PHE A 129 -0.51 11.20 6.49
CA PHE A 129 -0.32 9.78 6.78
C PHE A 129 0.83 9.54 7.76
N PRO A 130 0.68 8.59 8.71
CA PRO A 130 1.78 8.15 9.56
C PRO A 130 2.96 7.66 8.71
N ASN A 131 4.18 8.04 9.10
CA ASN A 131 5.39 7.70 8.37
C ASN A 131 6.13 6.47 8.95
N THR A 132 5.50 5.74 9.87
CA THR A 132 6.01 4.50 10.47
C THR A 132 5.15 3.31 10.06
N ILE A 133 5.76 2.12 10.00
CA ILE A 133 5.02 0.88 9.65
C ILE A 133 3.91 0.61 10.66
N ASP A 134 4.19 0.75 11.96
CA ASP A 134 3.20 0.53 13.03
C ASP A 134 2.04 1.53 12.95
N GLY A 135 2.32 2.80 12.67
CA GLY A 135 1.30 3.81 12.47
C GLY A 135 0.41 3.53 11.26
N LEU A 136 1.00 3.03 10.16
CA LEU A 136 0.24 2.61 8.99
C LEU A 136 -0.61 1.36 9.27
N LEU A 137 -0.08 0.38 10.00
CA LEU A 137 -0.80 -0.84 10.40
C LEU A 137 -2.02 -0.57 11.29
N ALA A 138 -2.00 0.52 12.06
CA ALA A 138 -3.11 0.92 12.91
C ALA A 138 -4.33 1.45 12.11
N LEU A 139 -4.15 1.74 10.81
CA LEU A 139 -5.21 2.30 9.97
C LEU A 139 -6.11 1.20 9.37
N PRO A 140 -7.43 1.42 9.27
CA PRO A 140 -8.37 0.45 8.70
C PRO A 140 -8.03 0.05 7.26
N GLY A 141 -8.02 -1.25 6.99
CA GLY A 141 -7.79 -1.80 5.65
C GLY A 141 -6.31 -1.81 5.21
N ILE A 142 -5.39 -1.40 6.08
CA ILE A 142 -3.96 -1.46 5.84
C ILE A 142 -3.40 -2.70 6.54
N GLY A 143 -3.09 -3.74 5.77
CA GLY A 143 -2.40 -4.92 6.23
C GLY A 143 -0.88 -4.79 6.14
N ALA A 144 -0.16 -5.84 6.58
CA ALA A 144 1.32 -5.85 6.61
C ALA A 144 1.96 -5.51 5.25
N TYR A 145 1.43 -6.08 4.16
CA TYR A 145 1.90 -5.76 2.81
C TYR A 145 1.70 -4.28 2.47
N THR A 146 0.48 -3.75 2.62
CA THR A 146 0.16 -2.36 2.27
C THR A 146 0.96 -1.37 3.13
N ALA A 147 1.11 -1.64 4.44
CA ALA A 147 1.93 -0.82 5.33
C ALA A 147 3.40 -0.79 4.88
N ALA A 148 3.96 -1.96 4.53
CA ALA A 148 5.33 -2.07 4.03
C ALA A 148 5.51 -1.35 2.68
N ALA A 149 4.56 -1.52 1.74
CA ALA A 149 4.58 -0.88 0.43
C ALA A 149 4.49 0.65 0.54
N VAL A 150 3.49 1.17 1.26
CA VAL A 150 3.35 2.62 1.50
C VAL A 150 4.56 3.18 2.24
N GLY A 151 5.03 2.49 3.29
CA GLY A 151 6.21 2.88 4.06
C GLY A 151 7.47 2.98 3.20
N ALA A 152 7.69 2.00 2.32
CA ALA A 152 8.86 1.99 1.43
C ALA A 152 8.74 3.04 0.32
N ILE A 153 7.60 3.11 -0.37
CA ILE A 153 7.42 3.95 -1.57
C ILE A 153 7.25 5.43 -1.18
N ALA A 154 6.38 5.72 -0.22
CA ALA A 154 6.05 7.10 0.12
C ALA A 154 7.02 7.73 1.13
N PHE A 155 7.62 6.93 1.99
CA PHE A 155 8.44 7.44 3.11
C PHE A 155 9.88 6.94 3.11
N GLY A 156 10.30 6.16 2.11
CA GLY A 156 11.67 5.62 2.02
C GLY A 156 12.06 4.70 3.19
N ARG A 157 11.08 4.09 3.86
CA ARG A 157 11.35 3.17 4.98
C ARG A 157 11.91 1.86 4.46
N VAL A 158 12.88 1.32 5.19
CA VAL A 158 13.34 -0.04 4.92
C VAL A 158 12.25 -1.01 5.39
N ALA A 159 11.63 -1.69 4.44
CA ALA A 159 10.59 -2.67 4.70
C ALA A 159 10.73 -3.86 3.76
N VAL A 160 10.39 -5.05 4.25
CA VAL A 160 10.31 -6.25 3.42
C VAL A 160 8.88 -6.32 2.87
N VAL A 161 8.74 -6.03 1.58
CA VAL A 161 7.46 -6.07 0.88
C VAL A 161 7.33 -7.43 0.22
N VAL A 162 6.50 -8.32 0.78
CA VAL A 162 6.20 -9.64 0.22
C VAL A 162 4.72 -9.66 -0.12
N ASP A 163 4.42 -9.73 -1.42
CA ASP A 163 3.05 -9.93 -1.91
C ASP A 163 2.64 -11.39 -1.74
N GLY A 164 1.38 -11.62 -1.40
CA GLY A 164 0.79 -12.94 -1.28
C GLY A 164 0.40 -13.59 -2.61
N ASN A 165 0.58 -12.87 -3.73
CA ASN A 165 0.27 -13.38 -5.08
C ASN A 165 1.46 -14.05 -5.73
#